data_4f5f5385e26c347c781f9950e70560da
#
_entry.id   4f5f5385e26c347c781f9950e70560da
#
_cell.length_a   1.000
_cell.length_b   1.000
_cell.length_c   1.000
_cell.angle_alpha   90.00
_cell.angle_beta   90.00
_cell.angle_gamma   90.00
#
_symmetry.space_group_name_H-M   'P 1'
#
loop_
_entity.id
_entity.type
_entity.pdbx_description
1 polymer ?
#
loop_
_entity_poly.entity_id
_entity_poly.type
_entity_poly.pdbx_seq_one_letter_code
_entity_poly.pdbx_strand_id
1 'polypeptide(L)'
;MSSSPLTTAVLTALRALGGIATSAELQLRLKASQPTVSRALAPLLQAGTVRKVGAARSQRYVLPRHIPGVGGEVPVMRVDTQGQASPFGRLLPLQGGGIWAEETDGVRELHDGLPWFLNDMRPQGFMGRTFAHKHPELQLGADPRHWSDDDVLKAMALFGDDLPGNLVVGEAALQRFHTLPARASKVASPADYAELAEQAMRGTLPGSSAGGEQPKFCTQVDGRHVIVKFSPAGTSHVDQRTRDLLVCEHLALQTLAAAGLPAARTRIHAVAGRTFLEAERFDRTALGRIGMV
;
A
#
# COMPACT_ATOMS: atom_id res chain seq x y z
N MET A 1 -36.83 -10.31 -6.49
CA MET A 1 -37.10 -11.28 -5.40
C MET A 1 -37.21 -10.49 -4.10
N SER A 2 -38.40 -10.49 -3.45
CA SER A 2 -38.62 -9.76 -2.20
C SER A 2 -37.84 -10.47 -1.08
N SER A 3 -36.88 -9.79 -0.45
CA SER A 3 -36.13 -10.34 0.69
C SER A 3 -37.08 -10.55 1.86
N SER A 4 -37.01 -11.72 2.52
CA SER A 4 -37.79 -12.00 3.74
C SER A 4 -37.48 -10.90 4.80
N PRO A 5 -38.48 -10.47 5.59
CA PRO A 5 -38.26 -9.51 6.68
C PRO A 5 -37.10 -9.89 7.61
N LEU A 6 -36.93 -11.19 7.88
CA LEU A 6 -35.84 -11.70 8.71
C LEU A 6 -34.45 -11.57 8.03
N THR A 7 -34.38 -11.76 6.72
CA THR A 7 -33.15 -11.56 5.94
C THR A 7 -32.69 -10.10 6.00
N THR A 8 -33.62 -9.16 5.88
CA THR A 8 -33.35 -7.73 6.05
C THR A 8 -32.90 -7.41 7.48
N ALA A 9 -33.54 -8.03 8.49
CA ALA A 9 -33.14 -7.85 9.89
C ALA A 9 -31.73 -8.36 10.18
N VAL A 10 -31.31 -9.48 9.57
CA VAL A 10 -29.92 -9.98 9.66
C VAL A 10 -28.92 -8.97 9.07
N LEU A 11 -29.18 -8.41 7.89
CA LEU A 11 -28.30 -7.39 7.29
C LEU A 11 -28.20 -6.13 8.16
N THR A 12 -29.33 -5.69 8.72
CA THR A 12 -29.35 -4.54 9.64
C THR A 12 -28.55 -4.84 10.90
N ALA A 13 -28.70 -6.04 11.48
CA ALA A 13 -27.93 -6.46 12.65
C ALA A 13 -26.44 -6.52 12.35
N LEU A 14 -26.02 -7.07 11.20
CA LEU A 14 -24.61 -7.11 10.78
C LEU A 14 -24.05 -5.70 10.60
N ARG A 15 -24.77 -4.78 9.97
CA ARG A 15 -24.33 -3.37 9.86
C ARG A 15 -24.14 -2.72 11.21
N ALA A 16 -25.08 -2.92 12.13
CA ALA A 16 -25.00 -2.38 13.48
C ALA A 16 -23.88 -2.98 14.34
N LEU A 17 -23.38 -4.16 13.96
CA LEU A 17 -22.24 -4.85 14.58
C LEU A 17 -20.91 -4.61 13.83
N GLY A 18 -20.82 -3.59 13.01
CA GLY A 18 -19.59 -3.28 12.28
C GLY A 18 -19.30 -4.18 11.07
N GLY A 19 -20.33 -4.85 10.54
CA GLY A 19 -20.20 -5.71 9.37
C GLY A 19 -19.64 -7.11 9.65
N ILE A 20 -19.45 -7.47 10.93
CA ILE A 20 -18.96 -8.80 11.37
C ILE A 20 -19.69 -9.26 12.63
N ALA A 21 -20.10 -10.53 12.65
CA ALA A 21 -20.74 -11.11 13.83
C ALA A 21 -20.59 -12.63 13.88
N THR A 22 -20.60 -13.18 15.08
CA THR A 22 -20.81 -14.60 15.34
C THR A 22 -22.30 -14.96 15.23
N SER A 23 -22.61 -16.26 15.15
CA SER A 23 -23.99 -16.75 15.20
C SER A 23 -24.66 -16.34 16.53
N ALA A 24 -23.95 -16.40 17.65
CA ALA A 24 -24.48 -16.06 18.97
C ALA A 24 -24.87 -14.57 19.09
N GLU A 25 -24.02 -13.66 18.58
CA GLU A 25 -24.30 -12.22 18.55
C GLU A 25 -25.54 -11.90 17.70
N LEU A 26 -25.69 -12.57 16.55
CA LEU A 26 -26.88 -12.42 15.71
C LEU A 26 -28.14 -12.96 16.41
N GLN A 27 -28.06 -14.11 17.09
CA GLN A 27 -29.19 -14.66 17.87
C GLN A 27 -29.62 -13.69 18.96
N LEU A 28 -28.67 -13.16 19.71
CA LEU A 28 -28.93 -12.19 20.76
C LEU A 28 -29.59 -10.92 20.22
N ARG A 29 -29.02 -10.37 19.15
CA ARG A 29 -29.48 -9.11 18.54
C ARG A 29 -30.87 -9.24 17.93
N LEU A 30 -31.16 -10.38 17.30
CA LEU A 30 -32.45 -10.66 16.63
C LEU A 30 -33.49 -11.28 17.55
N LYS A 31 -33.12 -11.65 18.79
CA LYS A 31 -33.96 -12.44 19.71
C LYS A 31 -34.53 -13.69 19.05
N ALA A 32 -33.70 -14.38 18.27
CA ALA A 32 -34.09 -15.52 17.45
C ALA A 32 -33.22 -16.74 17.73
N SER A 33 -33.80 -17.95 17.54
CA SER A 33 -33.06 -19.19 17.71
C SER A 33 -32.01 -19.39 16.60
N GLN A 34 -30.96 -20.19 16.88
CA GLN A 34 -29.91 -20.52 15.92
C GLN A 34 -30.46 -21.07 14.57
N PRO A 35 -31.46 -22.01 14.51
CA PRO A 35 -32.03 -22.45 13.26
C PRO A 35 -32.70 -21.33 12.47
N THR A 36 -33.33 -20.38 13.17
CA THR A 36 -33.98 -19.22 12.55
C THR A 36 -32.96 -18.29 11.91
N VAL A 37 -31.88 -17.96 12.63
CA VAL A 37 -30.77 -17.15 12.11
C VAL A 37 -30.08 -17.84 10.94
N SER A 38 -29.84 -19.18 11.04
CA SER A 38 -29.21 -19.96 9.98
C SER A 38 -30.04 -19.95 8.69
N ARG A 39 -31.36 -20.12 8.79
CA ARG A 39 -32.27 -20.04 7.64
C ARG A 39 -32.27 -18.66 6.98
N ALA A 40 -32.21 -17.59 7.78
CA ALA A 40 -32.14 -16.23 7.25
C ALA A 40 -30.80 -15.91 6.59
N LEU A 41 -29.70 -16.48 7.08
CA LEU A 41 -28.35 -16.33 6.51
C LEU A 41 -28.18 -17.13 5.20
N ALA A 42 -28.84 -18.27 5.05
CA ALA A 42 -28.65 -19.15 3.90
C ALA A 42 -28.77 -18.45 2.54
N PRO A 43 -29.83 -17.69 2.23
CA PRO A 43 -29.94 -16.99 0.95
C PRO A 43 -28.89 -15.88 0.79
N LEU A 44 -28.47 -15.21 1.87
CA LEU A 44 -27.43 -14.18 1.84
C LEU A 44 -26.04 -14.77 1.54
N LEU A 45 -25.76 -15.95 2.10
CA LEU A 45 -24.54 -16.71 1.82
C LEU A 45 -24.51 -17.22 0.39
N GLN A 46 -25.64 -17.74 -0.10
CA GLN A 46 -25.77 -18.21 -1.47
C GLN A 46 -25.60 -17.07 -2.48
N ALA A 47 -26.14 -15.90 -2.17
CA ALA A 47 -25.99 -14.70 -3.01
C ALA A 47 -24.62 -14.01 -2.86
N GLY A 48 -23.74 -14.47 -1.95
CA GLY A 48 -22.45 -13.82 -1.66
C GLY A 48 -22.57 -12.47 -0.96
N THR A 49 -23.78 -12.04 -0.57
CA THR A 49 -24.01 -10.78 0.16
C THR A 49 -23.38 -10.83 1.55
N VAL A 50 -23.46 -11.97 2.21
CA VAL A 50 -22.77 -12.27 3.46
C VAL A 50 -21.78 -13.40 3.18
N ARG A 51 -20.62 -13.37 3.81
CA ARG A 51 -19.63 -14.44 3.71
C ARG A 51 -19.36 -15.05 5.09
N LYS A 52 -18.91 -16.30 5.08
CA LYS A 52 -18.33 -16.95 6.26
C LYS A 52 -16.82 -16.80 6.23
N VAL A 53 -16.25 -16.41 7.35
CA VAL A 53 -14.81 -16.34 7.57
C VAL A 53 -14.45 -17.08 8.86
N GLY A 54 -13.19 -17.48 9.00
CA GLY A 54 -12.74 -18.29 10.13
C GLY A 54 -13.22 -19.75 10.02
N ALA A 55 -12.88 -20.56 11.02
CA ALA A 55 -13.21 -21.97 11.09
C ALA A 55 -13.71 -22.37 12.48
N ALA A 56 -14.55 -23.39 12.56
CA ALA A 56 -15.06 -23.95 13.81
C ALA A 56 -15.56 -22.87 14.79
N ARG A 57 -14.96 -22.78 15.97
CA ARG A 57 -15.38 -21.82 17.04
C ARG A 57 -15.07 -20.37 16.68
N SER A 58 -14.14 -20.11 15.78
CA SER A 58 -13.81 -18.75 15.31
C SER A 58 -14.62 -18.31 14.09
N GLN A 59 -15.59 -19.13 13.62
CA GLN A 59 -16.43 -18.78 12.48
C GLN A 59 -17.24 -17.52 12.73
N ARG A 60 -17.19 -16.59 11.78
CA ARG A 60 -17.95 -15.34 11.76
C ARG A 60 -18.67 -15.16 10.45
N TYR A 61 -19.73 -14.35 10.48
CA TYR A 61 -20.42 -13.88 9.29
C TYR A 61 -19.99 -12.43 9.05
N VAL A 62 -19.55 -12.14 7.83
CA VAL A 62 -19.10 -10.80 7.44
C VAL A 62 -19.98 -10.25 6.32
N LEU A 63 -20.22 -8.96 6.37
CA LEU A 63 -20.92 -8.19 5.35
C LEU A 63 -19.89 -7.35 4.59
N PRO A 64 -19.40 -7.81 3.42
CA PRO A 64 -18.39 -7.10 2.66
C PRO A 64 -18.88 -5.72 2.21
N ARG A 65 -17.95 -4.76 2.20
CA ARG A 65 -18.09 -3.45 1.56
C ARG A 65 -17.44 -3.51 0.18
N HIS A 66 -18.09 -2.96 -0.82
CA HIS A 66 -17.53 -2.86 -2.17
C HIS A 66 -16.80 -1.52 -2.31
N ILE A 67 -15.51 -1.59 -2.64
CA ILE A 67 -14.71 -0.41 -2.97
C ILE A 67 -14.78 -0.22 -4.50
N PRO A 68 -15.21 0.94 -5.00
CA PRO A 68 -15.34 1.19 -6.44
C PRO A 68 -14.02 0.94 -7.20
N GLY A 69 -14.08 0.09 -8.23
CA GLY A 69 -12.92 -0.30 -9.03
C GLY A 69 -12.04 -1.41 -8.45
N VAL A 70 -12.29 -1.82 -7.19
CA VAL A 70 -11.49 -2.87 -6.51
C VAL A 70 -12.32 -4.11 -6.19
N GLY A 71 -13.55 -3.90 -5.70
CA GLY A 71 -14.43 -4.99 -5.32
C GLY A 71 -14.59 -5.16 -3.81
N GLY A 72 -15.12 -6.32 -3.39
CA GLY A 72 -15.36 -6.68 -1.98
C GLY A 72 -14.35 -7.69 -1.43
N GLU A 73 -13.37 -8.09 -2.23
CA GLU A 73 -12.27 -8.97 -1.85
C GLU A 73 -11.03 -8.55 -2.62
N VAL A 74 -9.92 -8.40 -1.93
CA VAL A 74 -8.67 -7.88 -2.50
C VAL A 74 -7.56 -8.90 -2.20
N PRO A 75 -7.03 -9.60 -3.21
CA PRO A 75 -5.89 -10.49 -3.02
C PRO A 75 -4.64 -9.70 -2.66
N VAL A 76 -3.80 -10.29 -1.84
CA VAL A 76 -2.46 -9.77 -1.52
C VAL A 76 -1.43 -10.83 -1.89
N MET A 77 -0.47 -10.44 -2.68
CA MET A 77 0.64 -11.28 -3.14
C MET A 77 1.94 -10.84 -2.47
N ARG A 78 2.82 -11.79 -2.21
CA ARG A 78 4.19 -11.53 -1.76
C ARG A 78 5.16 -11.81 -2.90
N VAL A 79 6.03 -10.86 -3.18
CA VAL A 79 7.10 -10.99 -4.17
C VAL A 79 8.39 -11.33 -3.43
N ASP A 80 9.07 -12.37 -3.84
CA ASP A 80 10.34 -12.81 -3.25
C ASP A 80 11.56 -12.08 -3.86
N THR A 81 12.75 -12.43 -3.40
CA THR A 81 14.02 -11.85 -3.85
C THR A 81 14.37 -12.20 -5.30
N GLN A 82 13.68 -13.16 -5.91
CA GLN A 82 13.82 -13.58 -7.30
C GLN A 82 12.72 -12.99 -8.21
N GLY A 83 11.83 -12.18 -7.66
CA GLY A 83 10.73 -11.56 -8.41
C GLY A 83 9.52 -12.47 -8.61
N GLN A 84 9.46 -13.61 -7.93
CA GLN A 84 8.32 -14.52 -8.02
C GLN A 84 7.22 -14.07 -7.07
N ALA A 85 6.01 -13.93 -7.60
CA ALA A 85 4.83 -13.60 -6.80
C ALA A 85 4.14 -14.87 -6.30
N SER A 86 3.83 -14.92 -5.02
CA SER A 86 3.08 -15.99 -4.37
C SER A 86 1.94 -15.43 -3.51
N PRO A 87 0.85 -16.16 -3.27
CA PRO A 87 -0.22 -15.69 -2.41
C PRO A 87 0.29 -15.39 -0.98
N PHE A 88 0.01 -14.19 -0.48
CA PHE A 88 0.20 -13.82 0.91
C PHE A 88 -1.11 -13.96 1.69
N GLY A 89 -2.23 -13.51 1.09
CA GLY A 89 -3.53 -13.56 1.74
C GLY A 89 -4.59 -12.82 0.95
N ARG A 90 -5.67 -12.46 1.65
CA ARG A 90 -6.75 -11.64 1.10
C ARG A 90 -7.33 -10.70 2.14
N LEU A 91 -7.85 -9.58 1.68
CA LEU A 91 -8.54 -8.58 2.48
C LEU A 91 -10.01 -8.52 2.09
N LEU A 92 -10.87 -8.43 3.10
CA LEU A 92 -12.31 -8.20 2.92
C LEU A 92 -12.68 -6.90 3.66
N PRO A 93 -12.84 -5.78 2.94
CA PRO A 93 -13.39 -4.56 3.52
C PRO A 93 -14.82 -4.81 4.02
N LEU A 94 -15.17 -4.38 5.23
CA LEU A 94 -16.45 -4.63 5.87
C LEU A 94 -17.30 -3.36 5.99
N GLN A 95 -18.62 -3.52 5.99
CA GLN A 95 -19.60 -2.40 6.05
C GLN A 95 -19.41 -1.47 7.25
N GLY A 96 -18.74 -1.89 8.31
CA GLY A 96 -18.44 -1.06 9.48
C GLY A 96 -17.16 -0.25 9.42
N GLY A 97 -16.44 -0.26 8.27
CA GLY A 97 -15.17 0.46 8.12
C GLY A 97 -13.93 -0.42 8.33
N GLY A 98 -14.01 -1.49 9.11
CA GLY A 98 -12.89 -2.41 9.30
C GLY A 98 -12.55 -3.25 8.08
N ILE A 99 -11.40 -3.89 8.12
CA ILE A 99 -10.92 -4.83 7.09
C ILE A 99 -10.59 -6.16 7.78
N TRP A 100 -11.23 -7.22 7.33
CA TRP A 100 -10.87 -8.58 7.71
C TRP A 100 -9.74 -9.07 6.83
N ALA A 101 -8.62 -9.45 7.42
CA ALA A 101 -7.47 -10.03 6.75
C ALA A 101 -7.41 -11.55 7.00
N GLU A 102 -7.10 -12.32 5.97
CA GLU A 102 -6.80 -13.75 6.05
C GLU A 102 -5.47 -14.01 5.35
N GLU A 103 -4.48 -14.47 6.10
CA GLU A 103 -3.16 -14.83 5.57
C GLU A 103 -3.09 -16.33 5.25
N THR A 104 -2.24 -16.70 4.32
CA THR A 104 -2.11 -18.10 3.85
C THR A 104 -1.52 -19.03 4.92
N ASP A 105 -0.78 -18.51 5.89
CA ASP A 105 -0.28 -19.22 7.06
C ASP A 105 -1.34 -19.50 8.14
N GLY A 106 -2.56 -18.97 7.94
CA GLY A 106 -3.70 -19.20 8.80
C GLY A 106 -4.01 -18.06 9.78
N VAL A 107 -3.20 -17.00 9.82
CA VAL A 107 -3.54 -15.78 10.58
C VAL A 107 -4.82 -15.17 10.05
N ARG A 108 -5.72 -14.80 10.95
CA ARG A 108 -7.01 -14.18 10.64
C ARG A 108 -7.30 -13.09 11.64
N GLU A 109 -7.43 -11.86 11.16
CA GLU A 109 -7.56 -10.71 12.05
C GLU A 109 -8.51 -9.66 11.47
N LEU A 110 -9.24 -8.98 12.37
CA LEU A 110 -10.01 -7.78 12.05
C LEU A 110 -9.17 -6.56 12.41
N HIS A 111 -8.91 -5.73 11.43
CA HIS A 111 -8.25 -4.43 11.59
C HIS A 111 -9.29 -3.31 11.57
N ASP A 112 -9.09 -2.33 12.45
CA ASP A 112 -9.86 -1.08 12.43
C ASP A 112 -9.22 -0.15 11.38
N GLY A 113 -9.66 -0.30 10.13
CA GLY A 113 -9.07 0.35 8.96
C GLY A 113 -8.02 -0.49 8.24
N LEU A 114 -7.00 0.16 7.67
CA LEU A 114 -5.97 -0.50 6.87
C LEU A 114 -5.10 -1.42 7.75
N PRO A 115 -4.86 -2.69 7.35
CA PRO A 115 -3.97 -3.58 8.08
C PRO A 115 -2.58 -2.96 8.29
N TRP A 116 -2.00 -3.13 9.47
CA TRP A 116 -0.75 -2.51 9.88
C TRP A 116 0.42 -2.81 8.92
N PHE A 117 0.47 -4.03 8.36
CA PHE A 117 1.51 -4.45 7.41
C PHE A 117 1.44 -3.74 6.05
N LEU A 118 0.39 -2.95 5.79
CA LEU A 118 0.26 -2.10 4.60
C LEU A 118 0.55 -0.62 4.89
N ASN A 119 0.77 -0.23 6.14
CA ASN A 119 0.94 1.17 6.50
C ASN A 119 2.14 1.83 5.80
N ASP A 120 3.26 1.12 5.70
CA ASP A 120 4.46 1.65 5.06
C ASP A 120 4.33 1.77 3.52
N MET A 121 3.31 1.14 2.96
CA MET A 121 2.99 1.21 1.53
C MET A 121 2.08 2.39 1.19
N ARG A 122 1.52 3.11 2.17
CA ARG A 122 0.63 4.26 1.93
C ARG A 122 1.34 5.30 1.07
N PRO A 123 0.74 5.76 -0.03
CA PRO A 123 1.22 6.95 -0.71
C PRO A 123 1.24 8.15 0.25
N GLN A 124 2.40 8.76 0.47
CA GLN A 124 2.52 9.88 1.40
C GLN A 124 3.71 10.79 1.04
N GLY A 125 3.71 12.00 1.59
CA GLY A 125 4.76 12.97 1.37
C GLY A 125 4.90 13.43 -0.07
N PHE A 126 6.10 13.80 -0.49
CA PHE A 126 6.39 14.30 -1.83
C PHE A 126 5.97 13.31 -2.93
N MET A 127 6.40 12.06 -2.83
CA MET A 127 6.08 11.04 -3.86
C MET A 127 4.62 10.63 -3.83
N GLY A 128 3.96 10.68 -2.68
CA GLY A 128 2.52 10.42 -2.58
C GLY A 128 1.68 11.48 -3.31
N ARG A 129 2.05 12.75 -3.22
CA ARG A 129 1.38 13.81 -4.02
C ARG A 129 1.65 13.64 -5.51
N THR A 130 2.88 13.27 -5.88
CA THR A 130 3.22 12.92 -7.27
C THR A 130 2.38 11.74 -7.76
N PHE A 131 2.21 10.71 -6.93
CA PHE A 131 1.36 9.55 -7.24
C PHE A 131 -0.09 9.97 -7.47
N ALA A 132 -0.67 10.79 -6.59
CA ALA A 132 -2.04 11.32 -6.75
C ALA A 132 -2.20 12.10 -8.05
N HIS A 133 -1.23 12.95 -8.38
CA HIS A 133 -1.24 13.75 -9.61
C HIS A 133 -1.15 12.90 -10.89
N LYS A 134 -0.41 11.81 -10.84
CA LYS A 134 -0.22 10.88 -11.96
C LYS A 134 -1.43 10.01 -12.27
N HIS A 135 -2.27 9.77 -11.27
CA HIS A 135 -3.41 8.86 -11.36
C HIS A 135 -4.74 9.60 -11.15
N PRO A 136 -5.07 10.59 -12.03
CA PRO A 136 -6.33 11.34 -11.93
C PRO A 136 -7.56 10.43 -12.10
N GLU A 137 -7.41 9.29 -12.74
CA GLU A 137 -8.43 8.24 -12.88
C GLU A 137 -8.87 7.63 -11.55
N LEU A 138 -8.08 7.78 -10.49
CA LEU A 138 -8.49 7.42 -9.13
C LEU A 138 -9.60 8.32 -8.60
N GLN A 139 -9.69 9.55 -9.10
CA GLN A 139 -10.63 10.59 -8.63
C GLN A 139 -10.47 10.87 -7.12
N LEU A 140 -9.26 10.84 -6.62
CA LEU A 140 -8.91 11.10 -5.22
C LEU A 140 -8.36 12.53 -5.05
N GLY A 141 -8.39 13.01 -3.82
CA GLY A 141 -7.79 14.30 -3.48
C GLY A 141 -6.28 14.34 -3.79
N ALA A 142 -5.78 15.52 -4.16
CA ALA A 142 -4.36 15.71 -4.53
C ALA A 142 -3.38 15.42 -3.39
N ASP A 143 -3.82 15.50 -2.14
CA ASP A 143 -3.00 15.22 -0.96
C ASP A 143 -3.41 13.90 -0.28
N PRO A 144 -2.59 12.86 -0.37
CA PRO A 144 -2.89 11.55 0.25
C PRO A 144 -3.06 11.58 1.77
N ARG A 145 -2.65 12.64 2.46
CA ARG A 145 -2.92 12.80 3.90
C ARG A 145 -4.40 12.87 4.25
N HIS A 146 -5.23 13.23 3.29
CA HIS A 146 -6.69 13.33 3.44
C HIS A 146 -7.43 12.11 2.88
N TRP A 147 -6.71 11.08 2.40
CA TRP A 147 -7.32 9.88 1.88
C TRP A 147 -7.81 8.99 3.01
N SER A 148 -9.02 8.48 2.86
CA SER A 148 -9.55 7.41 3.70
C SER A 148 -8.76 6.10 3.47
N ASP A 149 -8.91 5.13 4.35
CA ASP A 149 -8.31 3.81 4.16
C ASP A 149 -8.83 3.09 2.91
N ASP A 150 -10.09 3.35 2.52
CA ASP A 150 -10.64 2.87 1.25
C ASP A 150 -9.97 3.52 0.03
N ASP A 151 -9.67 4.81 0.10
CA ASP A 151 -8.95 5.52 -0.95
C ASP A 151 -7.52 4.97 -1.09
N VAL A 152 -6.86 4.74 0.04
CA VAL A 152 -5.52 4.14 0.07
C VAL A 152 -5.55 2.74 -0.50
N LEU A 153 -6.48 1.90 -0.06
CA LEU A 153 -6.62 0.53 -0.58
C LEU A 153 -6.96 0.51 -2.08
N LYS A 154 -7.80 1.44 -2.55
CA LYS A 154 -8.08 1.64 -3.97
C LYS A 154 -6.82 2.02 -4.74
N ALA A 155 -6.05 2.97 -4.25
CA ALA A 155 -4.81 3.41 -4.87
C ALA A 155 -3.79 2.27 -4.97
N MET A 156 -3.60 1.52 -3.88
CA MET A 156 -2.73 0.34 -3.84
C MET A 156 -3.18 -0.74 -4.83
N ALA A 157 -4.49 -1.06 -4.84
CA ALA A 157 -5.01 -2.16 -5.63
C ALA A 157 -4.99 -1.90 -7.14
N LEU A 158 -5.09 -0.64 -7.55
CA LEU A 158 -5.11 -0.28 -8.97
C LEU A 158 -3.74 0.10 -9.51
N PHE A 159 -2.87 0.74 -8.71
CA PHE A 159 -1.60 1.32 -9.16
C PHE A 159 -0.42 1.08 -8.20
N GLY A 160 -0.57 0.17 -7.25
CA GLY A 160 0.44 -0.13 -6.24
C GLY A 160 1.52 -1.13 -6.67
N ASP A 161 1.76 -1.26 -7.95
CA ASP A 161 2.70 -2.24 -8.54
C ASP A 161 4.16 -2.00 -8.14
N ASP A 162 4.54 -0.78 -7.74
CA ASP A 162 5.92 -0.46 -7.31
C ASP A 162 5.97 0.30 -5.96
N LEU A 163 5.05 0.01 -5.04
CA LEU A 163 5.09 0.54 -3.69
C LEU A 163 6.24 -0.06 -2.86
N PRO A 164 6.65 0.57 -1.73
CA PRO A 164 7.68 0.03 -0.84
C PRO A 164 7.35 -1.38 -0.34
N GLY A 165 8.40 -2.14 -0.02
CA GLY A 165 8.27 -3.51 0.48
C GLY A 165 8.02 -4.54 -0.62
N ASN A 166 7.58 -5.72 -0.21
CA ASN A 166 7.43 -6.89 -1.08
C ASN A 166 5.98 -7.37 -1.28
N LEU A 167 5.00 -6.64 -0.76
CA LEU A 167 3.60 -6.97 -1.01
C LEU A 167 3.08 -6.24 -2.25
N VAL A 168 2.17 -6.87 -2.96
CA VAL A 168 1.39 -6.31 -4.06
C VAL A 168 -0.08 -6.58 -3.76
N VAL A 169 -0.86 -5.53 -3.68
CA VAL A 169 -2.26 -5.56 -3.27
C VAL A 169 -3.15 -5.44 -4.49
N GLY A 170 -4.06 -6.38 -4.69
CA GLY A 170 -5.04 -6.36 -5.78
C GLY A 170 -4.52 -6.93 -7.11
N GLU A 171 -5.46 -7.42 -7.90
CA GLU A 171 -5.16 -8.06 -9.19
C GLU A 171 -4.61 -7.09 -10.24
N ALA A 172 -5.14 -5.87 -10.31
CA ALA A 172 -4.69 -4.88 -11.29
C ALA A 172 -3.24 -4.45 -11.02
N ALA A 173 -2.86 -4.25 -9.76
CA ALA A 173 -1.47 -3.96 -9.39
C ALA A 173 -0.56 -5.17 -9.67
N LEU A 174 -1.02 -6.39 -9.45
CA LEU A 174 -0.27 -7.61 -9.78
C LEU A 174 -0.01 -7.74 -11.29
N GLN A 175 -1.02 -7.50 -12.11
CA GLN A 175 -0.86 -7.49 -13.57
C GLN A 175 0.15 -6.43 -14.02
N ARG A 176 0.11 -5.22 -13.43
CA ARG A 176 1.10 -4.18 -13.69
C ARG A 176 2.50 -4.59 -13.24
N PHE A 177 2.63 -5.22 -12.07
CA PHE A 177 3.89 -5.74 -11.57
C PHE A 177 4.56 -6.68 -12.59
N HIS A 178 3.82 -7.60 -13.18
CA HIS A 178 4.35 -8.51 -14.21
C HIS A 178 4.77 -7.79 -15.51
N THR A 179 4.31 -6.57 -15.75
CA THR A 179 4.72 -5.74 -16.90
C THR A 179 5.85 -4.75 -16.58
N LEU A 180 6.26 -4.63 -15.29
CA LEU A 180 7.36 -3.73 -14.89
C LEU A 180 8.67 -3.96 -15.64
N PRO A 181 9.13 -5.19 -15.86
CA PRO A 181 10.38 -5.43 -16.62
C PRO A 181 10.36 -4.83 -18.02
N ALA A 182 9.19 -4.83 -18.68
CA ALA A 182 9.02 -4.18 -19.98
C ALA A 182 9.03 -2.64 -19.92
N ARG A 183 8.81 -2.07 -18.71
CA ARG A 183 8.86 -0.64 -18.41
C ARG A 183 10.17 -0.24 -17.76
N ALA A 184 11.16 -1.14 -17.71
CA ALA A 184 12.42 -0.90 -17.03
C ALA A 184 12.92 0.50 -17.34
N SER A 185 12.99 1.32 -16.31
CA SER A 185 13.48 2.68 -16.38
C SER A 185 14.85 2.64 -17.04
N LYS A 186 15.09 3.54 -17.99
CA LYS A 186 16.42 3.77 -18.54
C LYS A 186 17.42 3.79 -17.39
N VAL A 187 18.40 2.92 -17.43
CA VAL A 187 19.47 2.91 -16.41
C VAL A 187 20.06 4.31 -16.38
N ALA A 188 19.87 5.00 -15.27
CA ALA A 188 20.34 6.36 -15.11
C ALA A 188 21.81 6.37 -14.68
N SER A 189 22.47 7.45 -15.01
CA SER A 189 23.77 7.81 -14.42
C SER A 189 23.59 9.05 -13.55
N PRO A 190 24.55 9.38 -12.65
CA PRO A 190 24.49 10.65 -11.91
C PRO A 190 24.40 11.90 -12.80
N ALA A 191 24.86 11.85 -14.05
CA ALA A 191 24.72 12.95 -14.99
C ALA A 191 23.24 13.23 -15.37
N ASP A 192 22.38 12.22 -15.34
CA ASP A 192 20.95 12.35 -15.66
C ASP A 192 20.11 12.90 -14.48
N TYR A 193 20.68 13.00 -13.28
CA TYR A 193 19.94 13.35 -12.06
C TYR A 193 19.29 14.73 -12.11
N ALA A 194 19.91 15.69 -12.79
CA ALA A 194 19.33 17.03 -12.93
C ALA A 194 18.04 16.99 -13.72
N GLU A 195 17.99 16.26 -14.82
CA GLU A 195 16.78 16.08 -15.65
C GLU A 195 15.71 15.29 -14.89
N LEU A 196 16.10 14.19 -14.21
CA LEU A 196 15.19 13.39 -13.39
C LEU A 196 14.59 14.21 -12.24
N ALA A 197 15.35 15.12 -11.62
CA ALA A 197 14.82 16.01 -10.60
C ALA A 197 13.77 16.98 -11.16
N GLU A 198 14.00 17.54 -12.36
CA GLU A 198 13.00 18.38 -13.03
C GLU A 198 11.72 17.61 -13.38
N GLN A 199 11.87 16.37 -13.86
CA GLN A 199 10.74 15.49 -14.14
C GLN A 199 9.97 15.13 -12.85
N ALA A 200 10.69 14.87 -11.75
CA ALA A 200 10.08 14.61 -10.45
C ALA A 200 9.28 15.82 -9.94
N MET A 201 9.84 17.03 -10.06
CA MET A 201 9.15 18.27 -9.68
C MET A 201 7.91 18.53 -10.51
N ARG A 202 7.91 18.14 -11.79
CA ARG A 202 6.72 18.22 -12.66
C ARG A 202 5.71 17.08 -12.45
N GLY A 203 6.03 16.09 -11.61
CA GLY A 203 5.18 14.93 -11.39
C GLY A 203 5.11 13.96 -12.56
N THR A 204 6.07 13.97 -13.49
CA THR A 204 6.06 13.14 -14.70
C THR A 204 6.88 11.85 -14.58
N LEU A 205 7.75 11.73 -13.58
CA LEU A 205 8.55 10.52 -13.37
C LEU A 205 7.69 9.33 -12.93
N PRO A 206 7.85 8.15 -13.56
CA PRO A 206 7.34 6.91 -13.01
C PRO A 206 8.09 6.54 -11.73
N GLY A 207 7.46 5.86 -10.80
CA GLY A 207 8.15 5.32 -9.67
C GLY A 207 7.32 5.16 -8.41
N SER A 208 7.96 4.53 -7.46
CA SER A 208 7.49 4.14 -6.15
C SER A 208 7.13 5.33 -5.28
N SER A 209 6.15 5.17 -4.41
CA SER A 209 5.78 6.14 -3.39
C SER A 209 6.57 5.89 -2.12
N ALA A 210 7.79 6.43 -2.01
CA ALA A 210 8.52 6.46 -0.75
C ALA A 210 8.08 7.66 0.11
N GLY A 211 7.89 7.45 1.41
CA GLY A 211 7.44 8.49 2.34
C GLY A 211 8.40 9.67 2.51
N GLY A 212 7.95 10.72 3.20
CA GLY A 212 8.71 11.91 3.54
C GLY A 212 8.57 13.07 2.54
N GLU A 213 8.72 14.29 3.06
CA GLU A 213 8.46 15.56 2.36
C GLU A 213 9.61 16.04 1.48
N GLN A 214 10.83 15.55 1.70
CA GLN A 214 12.00 15.91 0.89
C GLN A 214 11.78 15.49 -0.57
N PRO A 215 12.01 16.39 -1.55
CA PRO A 215 11.95 16.05 -2.97
C PRO A 215 12.91 14.89 -3.30
N LYS A 216 12.39 13.88 -4.02
CA LYS A 216 13.11 12.67 -4.36
C LYS A 216 12.53 11.97 -5.56
N PHE A 217 13.29 11.07 -6.14
CA PHE A 217 12.83 10.12 -7.16
C PHE A 217 13.48 8.75 -6.94
N CYS A 218 12.89 7.72 -7.53
CA CYS A 218 13.48 6.39 -7.61
C CYS A 218 13.98 6.13 -9.02
N THR A 219 15.12 5.45 -9.13
CA THR A 219 15.70 5.04 -10.40
C THR A 219 16.59 3.81 -10.22
N GLN A 220 17.19 3.34 -11.30
CA GLN A 220 18.17 2.26 -11.28
C GLN A 220 19.51 2.79 -11.79
N VAL A 221 20.59 2.52 -11.04
CA VAL A 221 21.97 2.92 -11.34
C VAL A 221 22.88 1.71 -11.16
N ASP A 222 23.62 1.34 -12.18
CA ASP A 222 24.55 0.19 -12.15
C ASP A 222 23.90 -1.10 -11.60
N GLY A 223 22.66 -1.38 -12.02
CA GLY A 223 21.90 -2.54 -11.56
C GLY A 223 21.33 -2.44 -10.13
N ARG A 224 21.54 -1.32 -9.43
CA ARG A 224 21.03 -1.05 -8.07
C ARG A 224 19.80 -0.18 -8.13
N HIS A 225 18.78 -0.51 -7.39
CA HIS A 225 17.63 0.36 -7.15
C HIS A 225 18.00 1.40 -6.11
N VAL A 226 17.79 2.67 -6.43
CA VAL A 226 18.13 3.80 -5.56
C VAL A 226 16.99 4.78 -5.39
N ILE A 227 16.94 5.40 -4.21
CA ILE A 227 16.17 6.62 -3.95
C ILE A 227 17.16 7.76 -3.97
N VAL A 228 16.87 8.80 -4.76
CA VAL A 228 17.72 9.98 -4.89
C VAL A 228 16.96 11.19 -4.36
N LYS A 229 17.37 11.69 -3.20
CA LYS A 229 16.90 12.96 -2.66
C LYS A 229 17.70 14.10 -3.27
N PHE A 230 17.09 15.27 -3.47
CA PHE A 230 17.78 16.40 -4.10
C PHE A 230 17.40 17.74 -3.51
N SER A 231 18.33 18.69 -3.62
CA SER A 231 18.16 20.08 -3.26
C SER A 231 17.61 20.91 -4.43
N PRO A 232 17.05 22.12 -4.17
CA PRO A 232 16.88 23.13 -5.22
C PRO A 232 18.22 23.51 -5.87
N ALA A 233 18.16 24.06 -7.10
CA ALA A 233 19.34 24.57 -7.81
C ALA A 233 19.70 26.04 -7.44
N GLY A 234 18.84 26.69 -6.65
CA GLY A 234 19.01 28.08 -6.24
C GLY A 234 20.20 28.33 -5.30
N THR A 235 20.45 29.59 -4.98
CA THR A 235 21.55 30.04 -4.11
C THR A 235 21.09 30.72 -2.83
N SER A 236 19.78 30.65 -2.52
CA SER A 236 19.26 31.23 -1.29
C SER A 236 19.76 30.47 -0.05
N HIS A 237 19.66 31.11 1.12
CA HIS A 237 19.99 30.43 2.39
C HIS A 237 19.16 29.17 2.63
N VAL A 238 17.91 29.13 2.15
CA VAL A 238 17.05 27.96 2.26
C VAL A 238 17.57 26.82 1.36
N ASP A 239 17.99 27.16 0.15
CA ASP A 239 18.56 26.18 -0.77
C ASP A 239 19.87 25.61 -0.22
N GLN A 240 20.74 26.46 0.34
CA GLN A 240 21.97 26.03 0.97
C GLN A 240 21.68 25.11 2.16
N ARG A 241 20.78 25.49 3.05
CA ARG A 241 20.36 24.63 4.17
C ARG A 241 19.87 23.26 3.71
N THR A 242 19.12 23.19 2.60
CA THR A 242 18.66 21.92 2.06
C THR A 242 19.83 21.05 1.58
N ARG A 243 20.85 21.65 0.94
CA ARG A 243 22.08 20.93 0.55
C ARG A 243 22.81 20.40 1.77
N ASP A 244 22.98 21.25 2.80
CA ASP A 244 23.69 20.90 4.04
C ASP A 244 22.97 19.74 4.76
N LEU A 245 21.63 19.73 4.79
CA LEU A 245 20.87 18.64 5.38
C LEU A 245 21.09 17.30 4.66
N LEU A 246 21.19 17.29 3.32
CA LEU A 246 21.50 16.07 2.56
C LEU A 246 22.92 15.56 2.86
N VAL A 247 23.88 16.47 3.00
CA VAL A 247 25.26 16.11 3.39
C VAL A 247 25.27 15.59 4.82
N CYS A 248 24.58 16.24 5.75
CA CYS A 248 24.47 15.77 7.14
C CYS A 248 23.85 14.36 7.22
N GLU A 249 22.80 14.09 6.45
CA GLU A 249 22.20 12.75 6.38
C GLU A 249 23.22 11.71 5.88
N HIS A 250 23.97 12.04 4.85
CA HIS A 250 25.03 11.17 4.33
C HIS A 250 26.08 10.87 5.40
N LEU A 251 26.62 11.90 6.06
CA LEU A 251 27.64 11.74 7.10
C LEU A 251 27.12 10.95 8.30
N ALA A 252 25.87 11.17 8.71
CA ALA A 252 25.25 10.42 9.79
C ALA A 252 25.16 8.91 9.45
N LEU A 253 24.71 8.56 8.24
CA LEU A 253 24.63 7.18 7.78
C LEU A 253 26.02 6.52 7.67
N GLN A 254 27.02 7.25 7.19
CA GLN A 254 28.40 6.76 7.18
C GLN A 254 28.95 6.54 8.59
N THR A 255 28.64 7.43 9.53
CA THR A 255 29.05 7.29 10.93
C THR A 255 28.44 6.05 11.59
N LEU A 256 27.15 5.80 11.34
CA LEU A 256 26.47 4.59 11.82
C LEU A 256 27.11 3.33 11.23
N ALA A 257 27.36 3.33 9.93
CA ALA A 257 28.02 2.19 9.26
C ALA A 257 29.44 1.95 9.79
N ALA A 258 30.22 3.02 10.04
CA ALA A 258 31.55 2.92 10.63
C ALA A 258 31.53 2.39 12.08
N ALA A 259 30.44 2.63 12.81
CA ALA A 259 30.19 2.06 14.14
C ALA A 259 29.66 0.61 14.10
N GLY A 260 29.55 -0.03 12.92
CA GLY A 260 29.04 -1.38 12.76
C GLY A 260 27.52 -1.52 12.85
N LEU A 261 26.78 -0.42 12.82
CA LEU A 261 25.33 -0.41 12.83
C LEU A 261 24.76 -0.52 11.39
N PRO A 262 23.65 -1.24 11.18
CA PRO A 262 22.98 -1.28 9.87
C PRO A 262 22.59 0.14 9.43
N ALA A 263 23.05 0.55 8.25
CA ALA A 263 22.75 1.85 7.68
C ALA A 263 22.64 1.77 6.16
N ALA A 264 21.81 2.61 5.57
CA ALA A 264 21.69 2.70 4.12
C ALA A 264 23.03 3.12 3.49
N ARG A 265 23.40 2.47 2.40
CA ARG A 265 24.57 2.88 1.60
C ARG A 265 24.21 4.11 0.81
N THR A 266 24.98 5.18 0.96
CA THR A 266 24.69 6.46 0.34
C THR A 266 25.90 7.03 -0.42
N ARG A 267 25.60 7.88 -1.42
CA ARG A 267 26.59 8.68 -2.16
C ARG A 267 26.08 10.09 -2.34
N ILE A 268 26.99 11.07 -2.34
CA ILE A 268 26.67 12.46 -2.66
C ILE A 268 27.17 12.78 -4.07
N HIS A 269 26.31 13.44 -4.83
CA HIS A 269 26.65 13.97 -6.16
C HIS A 269 26.28 15.45 -6.22
N ALA A 270 27.14 16.25 -6.87
CA ALA A 270 26.89 17.65 -7.16
C ALA A 270 26.76 17.83 -8.68
N VAL A 271 25.57 18.13 -9.17
CA VAL A 271 25.26 18.26 -10.60
C VAL A 271 24.33 19.45 -10.80
N ALA A 272 24.62 20.29 -11.78
CA ALA A 272 23.79 21.44 -12.19
C ALA A 272 23.33 22.31 -11.01
N GLY A 273 24.22 22.62 -10.07
CA GLY A 273 23.93 23.46 -8.90
C GLY A 273 23.06 22.82 -7.83
N ARG A 274 22.75 21.53 -7.94
CA ARG A 274 22.02 20.75 -6.93
C ARG A 274 22.93 19.76 -6.22
N THR A 275 22.59 19.45 -4.98
CA THR A 275 23.15 18.31 -4.24
C THR A 275 22.14 17.16 -4.30
N PHE A 276 22.64 15.98 -4.64
CA PHE A 276 21.89 14.75 -4.69
C PHE A 276 22.42 13.77 -3.66
N LEU A 277 21.54 13.21 -2.83
CA LEU A 277 21.83 12.10 -1.94
C LEU A 277 21.21 10.83 -2.55
N GLU A 278 22.07 10.01 -3.15
CA GLU A 278 21.72 8.68 -3.61
C GLU A 278 21.76 7.70 -2.44
N ALA A 279 20.67 6.99 -2.20
CA ALA A 279 20.57 5.94 -1.19
C ALA A 279 20.10 4.64 -1.84
N GLU A 280 20.82 3.54 -1.60
CA GLU A 280 20.42 2.21 -2.08
C GLU A 280 19.15 1.76 -1.39
N ARG A 281 18.18 1.23 -2.14
CA ARG A 281 16.93 0.71 -1.61
C ARG A 281 17.17 -0.65 -0.98
N PHE A 282 16.85 -0.79 0.29
CA PHE A 282 16.97 -2.05 1.02
C PHE A 282 15.82 -3.03 0.71
N ASP A 283 14.71 -2.52 0.20
CA ASP A 283 13.52 -3.29 -0.14
C ASP A 283 13.52 -3.85 -1.57
N ARG A 284 14.63 -3.73 -2.28
CA ARG A 284 14.81 -4.20 -3.66
C ARG A 284 16.07 -5.06 -3.79
N THR A 285 15.96 -6.11 -4.59
CA THR A 285 17.11 -6.85 -5.13
C THR A 285 17.23 -6.57 -6.63
N ALA A 286 18.21 -7.16 -7.29
CA ALA A 286 18.33 -7.04 -8.76
C ALA A 286 17.11 -7.62 -9.51
N LEU A 287 16.43 -8.63 -8.95
CA LEU A 287 15.34 -9.34 -9.60
C LEU A 287 14.00 -9.21 -8.88
N GLY A 288 14.00 -8.93 -7.58
CA GLY A 288 12.80 -9.01 -6.76
C GLY A 288 12.78 -8.02 -5.59
N ARG A 289 12.13 -8.43 -4.50
CA ARG A 289 11.83 -7.56 -3.38
C ARG A 289 12.15 -8.18 -2.02
N ILE A 290 12.34 -7.32 -1.03
CA ILE A 290 12.54 -7.69 0.37
C ILE A 290 11.40 -7.06 1.16
N GLY A 291 10.82 -7.82 2.10
CA GLY A 291 9.80 -7.34 3.02
C GLY A 291 10.33 -6.26 3.96
N MET A 292 9.45 -5.39 4.39
CA MET A 292 9.72 -4.37 5.42
C MET A 292 9.36 -4.88 6.82
N VAL A 293 8.66 -6.01 6.88
CA VAL A 293 8.24 -6.74 8.07
C VAL A 293 8.52 -8.23 7.91
#